data_5a75b69e6d3688fe008bb508731926d6
#
_entry.id   5a75b69e6d3688fe008bb508731926d6
#
_cell.length_a   1.000
_cell.length_b   1.000
_cell.length_c   1.000
_cell.angle_alpha   90.00
_cell.angle_beta   90.00
_cell.angle_gamma   90.00
#
_symmetry.space_group_name_H-M   'P 1'
#
loop_
_entity.id
_entity.type
_entity.pdbx_description
1 polymer ?
#
loop_
_entity_poly.entity_id
_entity_poly.type
_entity_poly.pdbx_seq_one_letter_code
_entity_poly.pdbx_strand_id
1 'polypeptide(L)'
;MLGKTANGLFWMSRYLERAENTARLVETGQRIALTRLGDQEDEWRSVLQSAGALSGFWDVHTEVTKAAALDWMLRAPENPSSIWSCIAAARQNARLVRTAITGEVWEAINATYMIAKEMLSAKVAERDLPETLRVIRQNTALVRGMVHGTMLRNEIYDFTRIGTFLERADNTARILDVKYYVLLPSVSAVGSSIDNCLLYTSPSPRDA
;
A
#
# COMPACT_ATOMS: atom_id res chain seq x y z
N MET A 1 16.97 -19.38 13.07
CA MET A 1 16.48 -18.02 13.50
C MET A 1 15.37 -18.17 14.53
N LEU A 2 15.26 -17.25 15.51
CA LEU A 2 14.15 -17.27 16.49
C LEU A 2 12.84 -16.84 15.84
N GLY A 3 11.71 -17.47 16.22
CA GLY A 3 10.38 -17.14 15.67
C GLY A 3 9.98 -15.67 15.80
N LYS A 4 10.36 -15.00 16.90
CA LYS A 4 10.18 -13.55 17.08
C LYS A 4 10.89 -12.71 16.01
N THR A 5 12.11 -13.11 15.65
CA THR A 5 12.88 -12.40 14.61
C THR A 5 12.26 -12.59 13.24
N ALA A 6 11.87 -13.83 12.90
CA ALA A 6 11.18 -14.13 11.65
C ALA A 6 9.87 -13.31 11.53
N ASN A 7 9.06 -13.30 12.58
CA ASN A 7 7.82 -12.53 12.63
C ASN A 7 8.05 -11.03 12.43
N GLY A 8 9.04 -10.45 13.12
CA GLY A 8 9.35 -9.03 12.97
C GLY A 8 9.82 -8.64 11.57
N LEU A 9 10.70 -9.45 10.96
CA LEU A 9 11.18 -9.24 9.59
C LEU A 9 10.04 -9.34 8.55
N PHE A 10 9.21 -10.38 8.71
CA PHE A 10 8.05 -10.61 7.86
C PHE A 10 7.06 -9.44 7.90
N TRP A 11 6.63 -9.01 9.09
CA TRP A 11 5.66 -7.94 9.22
C TRP A 11 6.24 -6.56 8.90
N MET A 12 7.52 -6.31 9.21
CA MET A 12 8.22 -5.10 8.77
C MET A 12 8.09 -4.91 7.26
N SER A 13 8.38 -5.98 6.52
CA SER A 13 8.37 -5.94 5.05
C SER A 13 6.95 -5.88 4.48
N ARG A 14 6.00 -6.59 5.08
CA ARG A 14 4.58 -6.49 4.70
C ARG A 14 4.05 -5.07 4.84
N TYR A 15 4.32 -4.41 5.97
CA TYR A 15 3.82 -3.06 6.20
C TYR A 15 4.47 -2.02 5.27
N LEU A 16 5.77 -2.13 4.97
CA LEU A 16 6.42 -1.25 4.00
C LEU A 16 5.83 -1.41 2.59
N GLU A 17 5.62 -2.63 2.16
CA GLU A 17 5.01 -2.91 0.86
C GLU A 17 3.55 -2.45 0.81
N ARG A 18 2.79 -2.64 1.91
CA ARG A 18 1.41 -2.15 2.02
C ARG A 18 1.34 -0.63 1.93
N ALA A 19 2.21 0.09 2.63
CA ALA A 19 2.28 1.55 2.54
C ALA A 19 2.53 2.04 1.10
N GLU A 20 3.44 1.37 0.36
CA GLU A 20 3.71 1.68 -1.04
C GLU A 20 2.49 1.38 -1.92
N ASN A 21 1.87 0.21 -1.75
CA ASN A 21 0.69 -0.19 -2.52
C ASN A 21 -0.50 0.75 -2.26
N THR A 22 -0.73 1.13 -1.00
CA THR A 22 -1.75 2.11 -0.62
C THR A 22 -1.49 3.46 -1.30
N ALA A 23 -0.24 3.94 -1.32
CA ALA A 23 0.11 5.17 -2.02
C ALA A 23 -0.17 5.09 -3.53
N ARG A 24 0.14 3.96 -4.18
CA ARG A 24 -0.16 3.72 -5.60
C ARG A 24 -1.67 3.65 -5.88
N LEU A 25 -2.43 3.01 -5.01
CA LEU A 25 -3.88 2.94 -5.15
C LEU A 25 -4.52 4.33 -5.05
N VAL A 26 -4.11 5.15 -4.08
CA VAL A 26 -4.59 6.54 -3.93
C VAL A 26 -4.23 7.37 -5.16
N GLU A 27 -3.00 7.28 -5.67
CA GLU A 27 -2.57 7.98 -6.88
C GLU A 27 -3.39 7.57 -8.11
N THR A 28 -3.66 6.27 -8.25
CA THR A 28 -4.48 5.74 -9.35
C THR A 28 -5.93 6.19 -9.23
N GLY A 29 -6.54 6.12 -8.03
CA GLY A 29 -7.89 6.61 -7.77
C GLY A 29 -8.03 8.10 -8.10
N GLN A 30 -7.05 8.91 -7.69
CA GLN A 30 -7.04 10.34 -8.03
C GLN A 30 -6.98 10.57 -9.55
N ARG A 31 -6.18 9.79 -10.27
CA ARG A 31 -6.07 9.89 -11.74
C ARG A 31 -7.36 9.48 -12.44
N ILE A 32 -8.00 8.41 -11.99
CA ILE A 32 -9.29 7.95 -12.53
C ILE A 32 -10.37 8.99 -12.29
N ALA A 33 -10.46 9.56 -11.08
CA ALA A 33 -11.42 10.60 -10.73
C ALA A 33 -11.28 11.87 -11.57
N LEU A 34 -10.09 12.16 -12.10
CA LEU A 34 -9.86 13.29 -13.01
C LEU A 34 -10.25 13.00 -14.47
N THR A 35 -10.28 11.73 -14.87
CA THR A 35 -10.48 11.33 -16.28
C THR A 35 -11.89 10.82 -16.56
N ARG A 36 -12.65 10.41 -15.55
CA ARG A 36 -14.03 9.92 -15.70
C ARG A 36 -15.04 11.00 -15.31
N LEU A 37 -16.11 11.10 -16.10
CA LEU A 37 -17.30 11.94 -15.80
C LEU A 37 -18.32 11.19 -14.92
N GLY A 38 -17.87 10.16 -14.20
CA GLY A 38 -18.71 9.32 -13.35
C GLY A 38 -18.85 9.85 -11.92
N ASP A 39 -19.57 9.11 -11.08
CA ASP A 39 -19.76 9.45 -9.68
C ASP A 39 -18.46 9.25 -8.90
N GLN A 40 -17.95 10.32 -8.33
CA GLN A 40 -16.71 10.30 -7.53
C GLN A 40 -16.85 9.40 -6.29
N GLU A 41 -18.06 9.20 -5.77
CA GLU A 41 -18.31 8.34 -4.62
C GLU A 41 -17.97 6.89 -4.95
N ASP A 42 -18.44 6.37 -6.08
CA ASP A 42 -18.20 5.00 -6.52
C ASP A 42 -16.71 4.72 -6.79
N GLU A 43 -15.99 5.71 -7.29
CA GLU A 43 -14.54 5.58 -7.54
C GLU A 43 -13.76 5.45 -6.23
N TRP A 44 -14.02 6.31 -5.26
CA TRP A 44 -13.34 6.23 -3.95
C TRP A 44 -13.76 5.02 -3.14
N ARG A 45 -15.01 4.58 -3.27
CA ARG A 45 -15.47 3.30 -2.73
C ARG A 45 -14.65 2.13 -3.28
N SER A 46 -14.41 2.10 -4.59
CA SER A 46 -13.59 1.08 -5.26
C SER A 46 -12.13 1.10 -4.77
N VAL A 47 -11.56 2.27 -4.55
CA VAL A 47 -10.21 2.43 -3.98
C VAL A 47 -10.15 1.85 -2.56
N LEU A 48 -11.11 2.21 -1.69
CA LEU A 48 -11.21 1.69 -0.33
C LEU A 48 -11.39 0.16 -0.30
N GLN A 49 -12.19 -0.38 -1.21
CA GLN A 49 -12.42 -1.82 -1.34
C GLN A 49 -11.14 -2.54 -1.79
N SER A 50 -10.44 -2.02 -2.81
CA SER A 50 -9.17 -2.59 -3.29
C SER A 50 -8.10 -2.60 -2.20
N ALA A 51 -8.09 -1.60 -1.34
CA ALA A 51 -7.19 -1.53 -0.18
C ALA A 51 -7.60 -2.46 0.98
N GLY A 52 -8.81 -3.06 0.93
CA GLY A 52 -9.39 -3.81 2.04
C GLY A 52 -9.72 -2.94 3.26
N ALA A 53 -9.95 -1.65 3.04
CA ALA A 53 -10.17 -0.65 4.08
C ALA A 53 -11.62 -0.16 4.18
N LEU A 54 -12.51 -0.66 3.31
CA LEU A 54 -13.89 -0.19 3.20
C LEU A 54 -14.73 -0.54 4.44
N SER A 55 -14.60 -1.76 4.98
CA SER A 55 -15.38 -2.16 6.16
C SER A 55 -15.08 -1.28 7.38
N GLY A 56 -13.80 -1.11 7.71
CA GLY A 56 -13.41 -0.22 8.80
C GLY A 56 -13.72 1.26 8.55
N PHE A 57 -13.79 1.68 7.28
CA PHE A 57 -14.23 3.03 6.94
C PHE A 57 -15.69 3.27 7.34
N TRP A 58 -16.58 2.29 7.12
CA TRP A 58 -18.00 2.39 7.50
C TRP A 58 -18.25 2.36 9.02
N ASP A 59 -17.28 1.89 9.80
CA ASP A 59 -17.38 1.96 11.27
C ASP A 59 -17.24 3.40 11.81
N VAL A 60 -16.67 4.31 11.00
CA VAL A 60 -16.36 5.70 11.40
C VAL A 60 -17.09 6.73 10.55
N HIS A 61 -17.39 6.41 9.30
CA HIS A 61 -17.98 7.33 8.34
C HIS A 61 -19.31 6.82 7.79
N THR A 62 -20.23 7.72 7.50
CA THR A 62 -21.58 7.42 6.97
C THR A 62 -21.67 7.58 5.46
N GLU A 63 -20.73 8.28 4.84
CA GLU A 63 -20.69 8.54 3.39
C GLU A 63 -19.25 8.50 2.88
N VAL A 64 -19.06 8.12 1.61
CA VAL A 64 -17.75 8.12 0.95
C VAL A 64 -17.56 9.43 0.24
N THR A 65 -16.76 10.31 0.83
CA THR A 65 -16.28 11.52 0.15
C THR A 65 -14.78 11.37 -0.17
N LYS A 66 -14.31 12.02 -1.22
CA LYS A 66 -12.88 12.08 -1.57
C LYS A 66 -12.02 12.46 -0.36
N ALA A 67 -12.42 13.50 0.37
CA ALA A 67 -11.67 14.01 1.51
C ALA A 67 -11.59 12.99 2.66
N ALA A 68 -12.70 12.32 2.98
CA ALA A 68 -12.76 11.29 4.01
C ALA A 68 -11.95 10.04 3.60
N ALA A 69 -12.10 9.58 2.36
CA ALA A 69 -11.35 8.43 1.83
C ALA A 69 -9.83 8.70 1.82
N LEU A 70 -9.40 9.88 1.39
CA LEU A 70 -7.99 10.27 1.41
C LEU A 70 -7.46 10.31 2.85
N ASP A 71 -8.14 10.97 3.78
CA ASP A 71 -7.70 11.04 5.17
C ASP A 71 -7.60 9.64 5.81
N TRP A 72 -8.59 8.77 5.56
CA TRP A 72 -8.62 7.39 6.00
C TRP A 72 -7.46 6.56 5.48
N MET A 73 -7.15 6.67 4.19
CA MET A 73 -6.08 5.91 3.55
C MET A 73 -4.68 6.43 3.88
N LEU A 74 -4.54 7.73 4.10
CA LEU A 74 -3.24 8.34 4.33
C LEU A 74 -2.81 8.26 5.80
N ARG A 75 -3.69 8.61 6.75
CA ARG A 75 -3.27 8.91 8.10
C ARG A 75 -4.16 8.46 9.25
N ALA A 76 -5.40 8.01 9.00
CA ALA A 76 -6.31 7.60 10.08
C ALA A 76 -5.68 6.49 10.94
N PRO A 77 -5.52 6.70 12.25
CA PRO A 77 -4.91 5.71 13.14
C PRO A 77 -5.81 4.49 13.36
N GLU A 78 -7.12 4.66 13.19
CA GLU A 78 -8.12 3.59 13.24
C GLU A 78 -8.02 2.64 12.04
N ASN A 79 -7.42 3.09 10.94
CA ASN A 79 -7.15 2.26 9.78
C ASN A 79 -5.75 1.61 9.89
N PRO A 80 -5.64 0.31 10.20
CA PRO A 80 -4.35 -0.37 10.31
C PRO A 80 -3.62 -0.47 8.96
N SER A 81 -4.33 -0.23 7.85
CA SER A 81 -3.80 -0.21 6.49
C SER A 81 -3.54 1.20 5.96
N SER A 82 -3.72 2.26 6.78
CA SER A 82 -3.31 3.61 6.38
C SER A 82 -1.79 3.68 6.20
N ILE A 83 -1.33 4.58 5.33
CA ILE A 83 0.10 4.76 5.07
C ILE A 83 0.85 5.06 6.37
N TRP A 84 0.31 5.93 7.21
CA TRP A 84 0.89 6.26 8.50
C TRP A 84 0.99 5.04 9.43
N SER A 85 -0.12 4.31 9.63
CA SER A 85 -0.15 3.13 10.49
C SER A 85 0.82 2.05 10.02
N CYS A 86 0.90 1.82 8.71
CA CYS A 86 1.83 0.88 8.11
C CYS A 86 3.29 1.27 8.33
N ILE A 87 3.67 2.52 8.08
CA ILE A 87 5.07 2.98 8.28
C ILE A 87 5.44 2.94 9.77
N ALA A 88 4.53 3.32 10.66
CA ALA A 88 4.74 3.23 12.11
C ALA A 88 4.92 1.78 12.57
N ALA A 89 4.07 0.87 12.11
CA ALA A 89 4.16 -0.56 12.40
C ALA A 89 5.43 -1.19 11.82
N ALA A 90 5.82 -0.82 10.61
CA ALA A 90 7.09 -1.27 10.00
C ALA A 90 8.29 -0.87 10.84
N ARG A 91 8.35 0.40 11.28
CA ARG A 91 9.42 0.88 12.17
C ARG A 91 9.43 0.16 13.51
N GLN A 92 8.27 -0.09 14.11
CA GLN A 92 8.19 -0.83 15.36
C GLN A 92 8.71 -2.26 15.21
N ASN A 93 8.35 -2.95 14.14
CA ASN A 93 8.88 -4.28 13.85
C ASN A 93 10.39 -4.25 13.57
N ALA A 94 10.89 -3.27 12.81
CA ALA A 94 12.32 -3.07 12.58
C ALA A 94 13.10 -2.87 13.89
N ARG A 95 12.53 -2.13 14.84
CA ARG A 95 13.11 -1.92 16.17
C ARG A 95 13.24 -3.24 16.95
N LEU A 96 12.24 -4.11 16.88
CA LEU A 96 12.26 -5.44 17.53
C LEU A 96 13.34 -6.36 16.95
N VAL A 97 13.66 -6.20 15.67
CA VAL A 97 14.66 -7.03 14.97
C VAL A 97 15.95 -6.26 14.64
N ARG A 98 16.25 -5.19 15.38
CA ARG A 98 17.34 -4.26 15.08
C ARG A 98 18.71 -4.94 14.93
N THR A 99 18.94 -6.03 15.65
CA THR A 99 20.17 -6.82 15.59
C THR A 99 20.25 -7.75 14.39
N ALA A 100 19.14 -7.96 13.68
CA ALA A 100 19.06 -8.84 12.51
C ALA A 100 19.12 -8.07 11.18
N ILE A 101 18.90 -6.76 11.19
CA ILE A 101 18.99 -5.91 10.01
C ILE A 101 20.25 -5.06 10.03
N THR A 102 20.70 -4.62 8.85
CA THR A 102 21.86 -3.74 8.73
C THR A 102 21.60 -2.33 9.25
N GLY A 103 22.65 -1.56 9.48
CA GLY A 103 22.58 -0.14 9.87
C GLY A 103 21.79 0.66 8.86
N GLU A 104 22.12 0.49 7.59
CA GLU A 104 21.53 1.20 6.45
C GLU A 104 20.03 0.91 6.31
N VAL A 105 19.59 -0.34 6.50
CA VAL A 105 18.16 -0.69 6.49
C VAL A 105 17.42 0.00 7.63
N TRP A 106 17.98 0.00 8.84
CA TRP A 106 17.40 0.69 9.98
C TRP A 106 17.29 2.21 9.75
N GLU A 107 18.36 2.82 9.29
CA GLU A 107 18.39 4.27 9.03
C GLU A 107 17.38 4.67 7.96
N ALA A 108 17.27 3.91 6.88
CA ALA A 108 16.30 4.13 5.82
C ALA A 108 14.85 4.02 6.35
N ILE A 109 14.53 3.02 7.17
CA ILE A 109 13.20 2.86 7.78
C ILE A 109 12.92 4.01 8.75
N ASN A 110 13.89 4.39 9.57
CA ASN A 110 13.71 5.47 10.54
C ASN A 110 13.54 6.82 9.84
N ALA A 111 14.30 7.10 8.78
CA ALA A 111 14.14 8.28 7.95
C ALA A 111 12.75 8.32 7.28
N THR A 112 12.31 7.19 6.69
CA THR A 112 10.96 7.05 6.11
C THR A 112 9.88 7.37 7.13
N TYR A 113 10.00 6.88 8.37
CA TYR A 113 9.06 7.18 9.45
C TYR A 113 9.05 8.68 9.81
N MET A 114 10.21 9.32 9.93
CA MET A 114 10.30 10.74 10.29
C MET A 114 9.67 11.62 9.21
N ILE A 115 9.94 11.33 7.94
CA ILE A 115 9.35 12.03 6.80
C ILE A 115 7.83 11.84 6.77
N ALA A 116 7.35 10.60 6.91
CA ALA A 116 5.91 10.32 6.93
C ALA A 116 5.22 11.00 8.12
N LYS A 117 5.86 11.03 9.30
CA LYS A 117 5.35 11.71 10.49
C LYS A 117 5.15 13.21 10.25
N GLU A 118 6.07 13.85 9.56
CA GLU A 118 5.98 15.27 9.22
C GLU A 118 4.89 15.53 8.19
N MET A 119 4.92 14.80 7.06
CA MET A 119 4.00 15.01 5.95
C MET A 119 2.55 14.65 6.27
N LEU A 120 2.32 13.67 7.15
CA LEU A 120 1.00 13.18 7.53
C LEU A 120 0.55 13.68 8.91
N SER A 121 1.23 14.66 9.49
CA SER A 121 0.88 15.26 10.79
C SER A 121 -0.47 15.98 10.78
N ALA A 122 -0.87 16.51 9.62
CA ALA A 122 -2.14 17.16 9.37
C ALA A 122 -2.80 16.62 8.09
N LYS A 123 -4.03 17.02 7.81
CA LYS A 123 -4.70 16.69 6.54
C LYS A 123 -3.87 17.18 5.37
N VAL A 124 -3.61 16.28 4.42
CA VAL A 124 -2.84 16.60 3.21
C VAL A 124 -3.73 17.41 2.27
N ALA A 125 -3.29 18.60 1.91
CA ALA A 125 -3.99 19.42 0.93
C ALA A 125 -3.92 18.74 -0.46
N GLU A 126 -4.95 18.93 -1.28
CA GLU A 126 -5.04 18.29 -2.60
C GLU A 126 -3.85 18.61 -3.52
N ARG A 127 -3.37 19.84 -3.46
CA ARG A 127 -2.18 20.30 -4.22
C ARG A 127 -0.89 19.59 -3.81
N ASP A 128 -0.78 19.17 -2.53
CA ASP A 128 0.41 18.58 -1.94
C ASP A 128 0.37 17.04 -2.01
N LEU A 129 -0.79 16.47 -2.36
CA LEU A 129 -1.02 15.02 -2.40
C LEU A 129 -0.08 14.29 -3.37
N PRO A 130 0.14 14.74 -4.63
CA PRO A 130 1.04 14.04 -5.55
C PRO A 130 2.47 13.97 -5.02
N GLU A 131 2.96 15.04 -4.42
CA GLU A 131 4.30 15.10 -3.84
C GLU A 131 4.40 14.19 -2.62
N THR A 132 3.41 14.22 -1.73
CA THR A 132 3.34 13.33 -0.55
C THR A 132 3.41 11.86 -0.96
N LEU A 133 2.61 11.44 -1.94
CA LEU A 133 2.60 10.06 -2.43
C LEU A 133 3.93 9.68 -3.10
N ARG A 134 4.52 10.60 -3.88
CA ARG A 134 5.82 10.41 -4.52
C ARG A 134 6.92 10.18 -3.49
N VAL A 135 7.00 11.03 -2.48
CA VAL A 135 8.02 10.95 -1.42
C VAL A 135 7.88 9.63 -0.63
N ILE A 136 6.66 9.23 -0.27
CA ILE A 136 6.42 7.97 0.42
C ILE A 136 6.90 6.79 -0.42
N ARG A 137 6.53 6.72 -1.71
CA ARG A 137 6.95 5.64 -2.61
C ARG A 137 8.47 5.61 -2.80
N GLN A 138 9.12 6.77 -2.90
CA GLN A 138 10.58 6.83 -3.02
C GLN A 138 11.28 6.31 -1.77
N ASN A 139 10.80 6.68 -0.59
CA ASN A 139 11.40 6.22 0.66
C ASN A 139 11.18 4.73 0.91
N THR A 140 10.00 4.19 0.61
CA THR A 140 9.76 2.72 0.70
C THR A 140 10.61 1.95 -0.31
N ALA A 141 10.78 2.48 -1.52
CA ALA A 141 11.69 1.91 -2.53
C ALA A 141 13.16 1.97 -2.08
N LEU A 142 13.57 3.05 -1.41
CA LEU A 142 14.92 3.17 -0.84
C LEU A 142 15.16 2.09 0.22
N VAL A 143 14.23 1.89 1.16
CA VAL A 143 14.33 0.81 2.16
C VAL A 143 14.51 -0.55 1.48
N ARG A 144 13.73 -0.83 0.45
CA ARG A 144 13.85 -2.08 -0.34
C ARG A 144 15.22 -2.18 -1.01
N GLY A 145 15.73 -1.09 -1.56
CA GLY A 145 17.08 -1.01 -2.13
C GLY A 145 18.15 -1.31 -1.08
N MET A 146 18.05 -0.77 0.14
CA MET A 146 18.97 -1.05 1.24
C MET A 146 18.93 -2.52 1.67
N VAL A 147 17.73 -3.12 1.79
CA VAL A 147 17.58 -4.57 2.05
C VAL A 147 18.31 -5.39 0.99
N HIS A 148 18.13 -5.05 -0.29
CA HIS A 148 18.78 -5.77 -1.40
C HIS A 148 20.29 -5.56 -1.47
N GLY A 149 20.75 -4.36 -1.19
CA GLY A 149 22.14 -3.97 -1.36
C GLY A 149 23.05 -4.31 -0.17
N THR A 150 22.48 -4.39 1.04
CA THR A 150 23.33 -4.48 2.26
C THR A 150 23.12 -5.75 3.09
N MET A 151 21.99 -6.45 2.93
CA MET A 151 21.74 -7.66 3.71
C MET A 151 22.33 -8.90 3.03
N LEU A 152 22.92 -9.77 3.85
CA LEU A 152 23.37 -11.09 3.41
C LEU A 152 22.20 -11.97 2.98
N ARG A 153 22.40 -12.76 1.91
CA ARG A 153 21.41 -13.71 1.36
C ARG A 153 21.30 -14.96 2.24
N ASN A 154 20.61 -14.83 3.36
CA ASN A 154 20.38 -15.88 4.34
C ASN A 154 18.92 -15.90 4.80
N GLU A 155 18.57 -16.73 5.76
CA GLU A 155 17.19 -16.84 6.31
C GLU A 155 16.59 -15.47 6.68
N ILE A 156 17.37 -14.51 7.20
CA ILE A 156 16.90 -13.18 7.60
C ILE A 156 16.41 -12.42 6.38
N TYR A 157 17.20 -12.45 5.30
CA TYR A 157 16.82 -11.86 4.02
C TYR A 157 15.59 -12.55 3.42
N ASP A 158 15.54 -13.88 3.47
CA ASP A 158 14.44 -14.66 2.90
C ASP A 158 13.11 -14.33 3.57
N PHE A 159 13.07 -14.18 4.90
CA PHE A 159 11.85 -13.76 5.61
C PHE A 159 11.40 -12.34 5.25
N THR A 160 12.32 -11.41 5.02
CA THR A 160 11.98 -10.08 4.48
C THR A 160 11.36 -10.18 3.10
N ARG A 161 11.91 -11.03 2.24
CA ARG A 161 11.39 -11.25 0.87
C ARG A 161 10.01 -11.90 0.89
N ILE A 162 9.81 -12.93 1.71
CA ILE A 162 8.50 -13.59 1.86
C ILE A 162 7.44 -12.56 2.25
N GLY A 163 7.72 -11.69 3.24
CA GLY A 163 6.81 -10.63 3.64
C GLY A 163 6.43 -9.70 2.48
N THR A 164 7.42 -9.24 1.73
CA THR A 164 7.21 -8.36 0.57
C THR A 164 6.34 -9.03 -0.51
N PHE A 165 6.71 -10.25 -0.92
CA PHE A 165 5.99 -10.91 -2.02
C PHE A 165 4.60 -11.38 -1.65
N LEU A 166 4.39 -11.80 -0.40
CA LEU A 166 3.07 -12.16 0.07
C LEU A 166 2.11 -10.96 0.07
N GLU A 167 2.61 -9.80 0.48
CA GLU A 167 1.81 -8.56 0.41
C GLU A 167 1.49 -8.14 -1.03
N ARG A 168 2.44 -8.31 -1.96
CA ARG A 168 2.18 -8.08 -3.40
C ARG A 168 1.13 -9.03 -3.95
N ALA A 169 1.20 -10.29 -3.60
CA ALA A 169 0.21 -11.28 -4.03
C ALA A 169 -1.19 -10.93 -3.50
N ASP A 170 -1.30 -10.58 -2.21
CA ASP A 170 -2.55 -10.14 -1.60
C ASP A 170 -3.12 -8.89 -2.30
N ASN A 171 -2.29 -7.86 -2.51
CA ASN A 171 -2.72 -6.64 -3.19
C ASN A 171 -3.14 -6.89 -4.65
N THR A 172 -2.39 -7.72 -5.38
CA THR A 172 -2.74 -8.09 -6.76
C THR A 172 -4.07 -8.84 -6.81
N ALA A 173 -4.29 -9.79 -5.90
CA ALA A 173 -5.54 -10.53 -5.81
C ALA A 173 -6.74 -9.59 -5.54
N ARG A 174 -6.58 -8.62 -4.63
CA ARG A 174 -7.63 -7.62 -4.32
C ARG A 174 -7.96 -6.73 -5.52
N ILE A 175 -6.95 -6.27 -6.25
CA ILE A 175 -7.16 -5.46 -7.46
C ILE A 175 -7.90 -6.25 -8.52
N LEU A 176 -7.56 -7.52 -8.72
CA LEU A 176 -8.26 -8.39 -9.66
C LEU A 176 -9.70 -8.66 -9.22
N ASP A 177 -9.93 -8.90 -7.92
CA ASP A 177 -11.25 -9.11 -7.36
C ASP A 177 -12.17 -7.90 -7.60
N VAL A 178 -11.70 -6.69 -7.26
CA VAL A 178 -12.46 -5.46 -7.52
C VAL A 178 -12.70 -5.24 -9.02
N LYS A 179 -11.73 -5.57 -9.88
CA LYS A 179 -11.88 -5.46 -11.33
C LYS A 179 -13.03 -6.32 -11.83
N TYR A 180 -13.19 -7.54 -11.32
CA TYR A 180 -14.31 -8.42 -11.70
C TYR A 180 -15.66 -7.84 -11.30
N TYR A 181 -15.78 -7.25 -10.11
CA TYR A 181 -17.05 -6.73 -9.61
C TYR A 181 -17.43 -5.35 -10.17
N VAL A 182 -16.45 -4.51 -10.50
CA VAL A 182 -16.69 -3.11 -10.88
C VAL A 182 -16.67 -2.90 -12.40
N LEU A 183 -15.86 -3.66 -13.13
CA LEU A 183 -15.65 -3.44 -14.56
C LEU A 183 -16.44 -4.40 -15.46
N LEU A 184 -16.93 -5.51 -14.95
CA LEU A 184 -17.75 -6.41 -15.71
C LEU A 184 -19.23 -6.04 -15.54
N PRO A 185 -19.96 -5.78 -16.63
CA PRO A 185 -21.35 -5.34 -16.59
C PRO A 185 -22.33 -6.41 -16.04
N SER A 186 -21.90 -7.67 -15.96
CA SER A 186 -22.64 -8.77 -15.38
C SER A 186 -21.75 -10.01 -15.16
N VAL A 187 -22.20 -10.91 -14.29
CA VAL A 187 -21.52 -12.21 -14.05
C VAL A 187 -21.40 -13.04 -15.34
N SER A 188 -22.33 -12.86 -16.29
CA SER A 188 -22.30 -13.51 -17.61
C SER A 188 -21.18 -12.98 -18.53
N ALA A 189 -20.58 -11.84 -18.21
CA ALA A 189 -19.47 -11.28 -18.96
C ALA A 189 -18.10 -11.89 -18.56
N VAL A 190 -18.06 -12.70 -17.51
CA VAL A 190 -16.86 -13.47 -17.10
C VAL A 190 -16.49 -14.44 -18.21
N GLY A 191 -15.25 -14.40 -18.68
CA GLY A 191 -14.74 -15.21 -19.81
C GLY A 191 -15.06 -14.63 -21.18
N SER A 192 -15.69 -13.46 -21.26
CA SER A 192 -15.95 -12.78 -22.53
C SER A 192 -14.67 -12.14 -23.11
N SER A 193 -14.75 -11.65 -24.35
CA SER A 193 -13.65 -10.90 -24.98
C SER A 193 -13.29 -9.61 -24.22
N ILE A 194 -14.24 -9.01 -23.50
CA ILE A 194 -14.02 -7.82 -22.66
C ILE A 194 -13.21 -8.20 -21.42
N ASP A 195 -13.53 -9.31 -20.78
CA ASP A 195 -12.79 -9.85 -19.63
C ASP A 195 -11.34 -10.17 -20.02
N ASN A 196 -11.16 -10.89 -21.12
CA ASN A 196 -9.84 -11.17 -21.65
C ASN A 196 -9.05 -9.89 -21.99
N CYS A 197 -9.67 -8.91 -22.63
CA CYS A 197 -9.05 -7.63 -22.94
C CYS A 197 -8.60 -6.90 -21.68
N LEU A 198 -9.43 -6.87 -20.63
CA LEU A 198 -9.12 -6.25 -19.35
C LEU A 198 -7.98 -6.97 -18.61
N LEU A 199 -7.86 -8.28 -18.72
CA LEU A 199 -6.75 -9.05 -18.15
C LEU A 199 -5.43 -8.76 -18.87
N TYR A 200 -5.43 -8.70 -20.19
CA TYR A 200 -4.24 -8.43 -21.03
C TYR A 200 -3.76 -6.97 -20.95
N THR A 201 -4.65 -6.02 -20.70
CA THR A 201 -4.30 -4.59 -20.58
C THR A 201 -3.93 -4.15 -19.18
N SER A 202 -4.03 -5.04 -18.17
CA SER A 202 -3.53 -4.74 -16.84
C SER A 202 -2.01 -4.76 -16.86
N PRO A 203 -1.32 -3.62 -16.60
CA PRO A 203 0.14 -3.60 -16.57
C PRO A 203 0.65 -4.58 -15.52
N SER A 204 1.55 -5.46 -15.95
CA SER A 204 2.28 -6.32 -15.03
C SER A 204 3.09 -5.45 -14.07
N PRO A 205 3.23 -5.82 -12.77
CA PRO A 205 4.15 -5.15 -11.87
C PRO A 205 5.62 -5.15 -12.35
N ARG A 206 5.92 -5.89 -13.44
CA ARG A 206 7.25 -5.93 -14.08
C ARG A 206 7.41 -4.88 -15.18
N ASP A 207 6.31 -4.27 -15.64
CA ASP A 207 6.29 -3.32 -16.74
C ASP A 207 6.27 -1.85 -16.24
N ALA A 208 6.44 -1.66 -14.94
CA ALA A 208 6.49 -0.37 -14.27
C ALA A 208 7.88 -0.09 -13.64
#